data_6a31d7aecd41b2c12e5d504c7d47df80
#
_entry.id   6a31d7aecd41b2c12e5d504c7d47df80
#
_cell.length_a   1.000
_cell.length_b   1.000
_cell.length_c   1.000
_cell.angle_alpha   90.00
_cell.angle_beta   90.00
_cell.angle_gamma   90.00
#
_symmetry.space_group_name_H-M   'P 1'
#
loop_
_entity.id
_entity.type
_entity.pdbx_description
1 polymer ?
#
loop_
_entity_poly.entity_id
_entity_poly.type
_entity_poly.pdbx_seq_one_letter_code
_entity_poly.pdbx_strand_id
1 'polypeptide(L)'
;MEQNGLLSAEEAVATKDWFSKYLHWLTNHPYGKDEMNADNNHGTCWVMQAAVFARYVGDGDMMNFCRNRFKNILLPNQMSENGSFPRELARTKPYGYSLFNLDAMATICQTLSSEADNLWSYTIDGVKNINKGIDFIYPYIVNKDNWPFARDVMYWEEWPVAHPFLIF
;
A
#
# COMPACT_ATOMS: atom_id res chain seq x y z
N MET A 1 9.16 9.38 -16.54
CA MET A 1 10.53 9.92 -16.64
C MET A 1 11.11 9.63 -18.01
N GLU A 2 11.10 8.41 -18.51
CA GLU A 2 11.56 8.06 -19.87
C GLU A 2 10.78 8.83 -20.96
N GLN A 3 9.46 8.91 -20.84
CA GLN A 3 8.58 9.61 -21.82
C GLN A 3 8.77 11.12 -21.86
N ASN A 4 9.35 11.71 -20.83
CA ASN A 4 9.55 13.17 -20.72
C ASN A 4 11.00 13.60 -21.03
N GLY A 5 11.85 12.69 -21.52
CA GLY A 5 13.24 12.99 -21.87
C GLY A 5 14.15 13.37 -20.70
N LEU A 6 13.76 13.02 -19.46
CA LEU A 6 14.53 13.29 -18.24
C LEU A 6 15.69 12.33 -18.04
N LEU A 7 15.68 11.18 -18.72
CA LEU A 7 16.75 10.19 -18.72
C LEU A 7 17.22 9.98 -20.15
N SER A 8 18.52 9.83 -20.33
CA SER A 8 19.08 9.30 -21.57
C SER A 8 18.68 7.84 -21.75
N ALA A 9 18.79 7.29 -22.96
CA ALA A 9 18.48 5.88 -23.23
C ALA A 9 19.36 4.94 -22.38
N GLU A 10 20.63 5.29 -22.18
CA GLU A 10 21.55 4.50 -21.36
C GLU A 10 21.15 4.52 -19.87
N GLU A 11 20.81 5.70 -19.34
CA GLU A 11 20.33 5.83 -17.95
C GLU A 11 19.00 5.08 -17.74
N ALA A 12 18.09 5.13 -18.70
CA ALA A 12 16.83 4.39 -18.64
C ALA A 12 17.05 2.88 -18.57
N VAL A 13 17.97 2.34 -19.39
CA VAL A 13 18.35 0.92 -19.37
C VAL A 13 19.00 0.55 -18.03
N ALA A 14 19.95 1.34 -17.55
CA ALA A 14 20.63 1.09 -16.29
C ALA A 14 19.66 1.14 -15.09
N THR A 15 18.74 2.09 -15.09
CA THR A 15 17.71 2.22 -14.04
C THR A 15 16.79 1.01 -14.03
N LYS A 16 16.35 0.56 -15.21
CA LYS A 16 15.49 -0.62 -15.35
C LYS A 16 16.17 -1.90 -14.88
N ASP A 17 17.45 -2.08 -15.23
CA ASP A 17 18.27 -3.20 -14.77
C ASP A 17 18.43 -3.18 -13.22
N TRP A 18 18.65 -2.00 -12.64
CA TRP A 18 18.74 -1.85 -11.19
C TRP A 18 17.43 -2.27 -10.49
N PHE A 19 16.27 -1.78 -10.95
CA PHE A 19 14.98 -2.17 -10.37
C PHE A 19 14.66 -3.64 -10.58
N SER A 20 15.08 -4.24 -11.69
CA SER A 20 14.95 -5.69 -11.92
C SER A 20 15.75 -6.50 -10.90
N LYS A 21 17.00 -6.11 -10.65
CA LYS A 21 17.86 -6.74 -9.63
C LYS A 21 17.31 -6.55 -8.22
N TYR A 22 16.80 -5.36 -7.89
CA TYR A 22 16.20 -5.10 -6.59
C TYR A 22 14.91 -5.91 -6.39
N LEU A 23 14.06 -5.98 -7.40
CA LEU A 23 12.85 -6.83 -7.37
C LEU A 23 13.22 -8.30 -7.16
N HIS A 24 14.24 -8.80 -7.85
CA HIS A 24 14.75 -10.14 -7.65
C HIS A 24 15.23 -10.36 -6.20
N TRP A 25 15.99 -9.42 -5.63
CA TRP A 25 16.42 -9.49 -4.23
C TRP A 25 15.22 -9.48 -3.28
N LEU A 26 14.29 -8.56 -3.46
CA LEU A 26 13.10 -8.40 -2.63
C LEU A 26 12.24 -9.68 -2.58
N THR A 27 12.19 -10.42 -3.69
CA THR A 27 11.39 -11.63 -3.81
C THR A 27 12.12 -12.91 -3.39
N ASN A 28 13.45 -12.92 -3.37
CA ASN A 28 14.24 -14.13 -3.14
C ASN A 28 15.02 -14.13 -1.82
N HIS A 29 15.47 -12.96 -1.35
CA HIS A 29 16.24 -12.86 -0.11
C HIS A 29 15.37 -13.17 1.12
N PRO A 30 15.90 -13.84 2.16
CA PRO A 30 15.15 -14.14 3.38
C PRO A 30 14.47 -12.91 3.99
N TYR A 31 15.17 -11.79 4.14
CA TYR A 31 14.58 -10.54 4.67
C TYR A 31 13.43 -10.01 3.83
N GLY A 32 13.54 -10.08 2.49
CA GLY A 32 12.43 -9.70 1.61
C GLY A 32 11.22 -10.60 1.78
N LYS A 33 11.43 -11.91 1.98
CA LYS A 33 10.37 -12.88 2.26
C LYS A 33 9.74 -12.68 3.64
N ASP A 34 10.53 -12.32 4.64
CA ASP A 34 10.03 -12.01 5.98
C ASP A 34 9.12 -10.79 5.93
N GLU A 35 9.52 -9.72 5.27
CA GLU A 35 8.68 -8.53 5.05
C GLU A 35 7.41 -8.85 4.23
N MET A 36 7.53 -9.68 3.18
CA MET A 36 6.39 -10.14 2.41
C MET A 36 5.34 -10.83 3.29
N ASN A 37 5.77 -11.61 4.26
CA ASN A 37 4.91 -12.42 5.12
C ASN A 37 4.42 -11.69 6.38
N ALA A 38 4.86 -10.46 6.59
CA ALA A 38 4.34 -9.63 7.67
C ALA A 38 2.84 -9.37 7.51
N ASP A 39 2.11 -9.46 8.62
CA ASP A 39 0.64 -9.37 8.66
C ASP A 39 0.12 -7.96 8.97
N ASN A 40 0.97 -6.95 8.84
CA ASN A 40 0.71 -5.54 9.05
C ASN A 40 1.20 -4.70 7.84
N ASN A 41 1.37 -3.39 8.04
CA ASN A 41 1.81 -2.47 6.98
C ASN A 41 3.11 -2.88 6.27
N HIS A 42 4.01 -3.65 6.92
CA HIS A 42 5.23 -4.15 6.30
C HIS A 42 4.93 -5.03 5.08
N GLY A 43 4.01 -6.01 5.22
CA GLY A 43 3.58 -6.85 4.10
C GLY A 43 2.87 -6.04 3.01
N THR A 44 2.11 -5.00 3.38
CA THR A 44 1.49 -4.09 2.41
C THR A 44 2.54 -3.29 1.64
N CYS A 45 3.53 -2.71 2.33
CA CYS A 45 4.63 -1.98 1.71
C CYS A 45 5.47 -2.86 0.78
N TRP A 46 5.66 -4.12 1.16
CA TRP A 46 6.34 -5.07 0.28
C TRP A 46 5.57 -5.25 -1.04
N VAL A 47 4.26 -5.49 -0.98
CA VAL A 47 3.41 -5.65 -2.18
C VAL A 47 3.38 -4.37 -3.00
N MET A 48 3.28 -3.21 -2.37
CA MET A 48 3.31 -1.91 -3.04
C MET A 48 4.61 -1.72 -3.83
N GLN A 49 5.76 -1.94 -3.21
CA GLN A 49 7.06 -1.81 -3.87
C GLN A 49 7.22 -2.81 -5.00
N ALA A 50 6.93 -4.10 -4.74
CA ALA A 50 7.03 -5.16 -5.74
C ALA A 50 6.14 -4.87 -6.96
N ALA A 51 4.91 -4.38 -6.74
CA ALA A 51 3.98 -4.02 -7.80
C ALA A 51 4.49 -2.86 -8.67
N VAL A 52 4.98 -1.79 -8.03
CA VAL A 52 5.52 -0.61 -8.73
C VAL A 52 6.76 -0.98 -9.55
N PHE A 53 7.67 -1.75 -8.96
CA PHE A 53 8.88 -2.18 -9.66
C PHE A 53 8.57 -3.16 -10.80
N ALA A 54 7.67 -4.12 -10.56
CA ALA A 54 7.22 -5.04 -11.59
C ALA A 54 6.60 -4.31 -12.79
N ARG A 55 5.73 -3.32 -12.51
CA ARG A 55 5.15 -2.48 -13.57
C ARG A 55 6.23 -1.72 -14.35
N TYR A 56 7.22 -1.15 -13.67
CA TYR A 56 8.30 -0.40 -14.30
C TYR A 56 9.20 -1.27 -15.18
N VAL A 57 9.55 -2.48 -14.71
CA VAL A 57 10.39 -3.41 -15.51
C VAL A 57 9.60 -4.21 -16.53
N GLY A 58 8.27 -4.26 -16.44
CA GLY A 58 7.39 -5.00 -17.35
C GLY A 58 7.18 -6.46 -16.95
N ASP A 59 7.31 -6.81 -15.66
CA ASP A 59 7.09 -8.15 -15.11
C ASP A 59 5.59 -8.39 -14.82
N GLY A 60 4.88 -8.92 -15.81
CA GLY A 60 3.45 -9.21 -15.72
C GLY A 60 3.11 -10.29 -14.70
N ASP A 61 3.97 -11.29 -14.52
CA ASP A 61 3.74 -12.39 -13.57
C ASP A 61 3.82 -11.88 -12.13
N MET A 62 4.80 -11.03 -11.85
CA MET A 62 4.91 -10.40 -10.53
C MET A 62 3.77 -9.42 -10.26
N MET A 63 3.30 -8.67 -11.26
CA MET A 63 2.11 -7.82 -11.12
C MET A 63 0.86 -8.66 -10.76
N ASN A 64 0.67 -9.81 -11.41
CA ASN A 64 -0.42 -10.73 -11.11
C ASN A 64 -0.27 -11.37 -9.72
N PHE A 65 0.94 -11.74 -9.31
CA PHE A 65 1.23 -12.20 -7.96
C PHE A 65 0.84 -11.15 -6.92
N CYS A 66 1.26 -9.90 -7.09
CA CYS A 66 0.94 -8.79 -6.20
C CYS A 66 -0.59 -8.53 -6.12
N ARG A 67 -1.28 -8.59 -7.26
CA ARG A 67 -2.75 -8.44 -7.33
C ARG A 67 -3.46 -9.54 -6.55
N ASN A 68 -3.05 -10.78 -6.73
CA ASN A 68 -3.62 -11.92 -6.01
C ASN A 68 -3.31 -11.83 -4.50
N ARG A 69 -2.12 -11.38 -4.13
CA ARG A 69 -1.75 -11.20 -2.74
C ARG A 69 -2.57 -10.09 -2.08
N PHE A 70 -2.81 -8.98 -2.76
CA PHE A 70 -3.72 -7.93 -2.26
C PHE A 70 -5.12 -8.49 -1.97
N LYS A 71 -5.71 -9.20 -2.94
CA LYS A 71 -7.08 -9.73 -2.85
C LYS A 71 -7.23 -10.82 -1.78
N ASN A 72 -6.27 -11.74 -1.70
CA ASN A 72 -6.43 -12.98 -0.94
C ASN A 72 -5.70 -12.99 0.40
N ILE A 73 -4.77 -12.04 0.62
CA ILE A 73 -3.96 -12.00 1.84
C ILE A 73 -4.10 -10.65 2.55
N LEU A 74 -3.77 -9.53 1.90
CA LEU A 74 -3.71 -8.24 2.58
C LEU A 74 -5.09 -7.75 3.00
N LEU A 75 -5.98 -7.58 2.04
CA LEU A 75 -7.31 -7.04 2.31
C LEU A 75 -8.12 -7.89 3.30
N PRO A 76 -8.22 -9.24 3.15
CA PRO A 76 -9.00 -10.05 4.09
C PRO A 76 -8.41 -10.09 5.50
N ASN A 77 -7.08 -10.12 5.65
CA ASN A 77 -6.43 -10.38 6.94
C ASN A 77 -6.08 -9.10 7.71
N GLN A 78 -5.90 -7.98 7.02
CA GLN A 78 -5.48 -6.73 7.67
C GLN A 78 -6.65 -5.79 7.95
N MET A 79 -7.73 -5.85 7.16
CA MET A 79 -8.89 -4.97 7.33
C MET A 79 -10.04 -5.67 8.04
N SER A 80 -10.62 -5.01 9.04
CA SER A 80 -11.89 -5.42 9.65
C SER A 80 -13.10 -5.01 8.80
N GLU A 81 -14.27 -5.54 9.08
CA GLU A 81 -15.51 -5.23 8.36
C GLU A 81 -15.90 -3.73 8.43
N ASN A 82 -15.50 -3.05 9.51
CA ASN A 82 -15.71 -1.61 9.66
C ASN A 82 -14.65 -0.74 8.96
N GLY A 83 -13.68 -1.34 8.26
CA GLY A 83 -12.60 -0.65 7.56
C GLY A 83 -11.36 -0.34 8.40
N SER A 84 -11.37 -0.63 9.70
CA SER A 84 -10.19 -0.41 10.55
C SER A 84 -9.09 -1.45 10.29
N PHE A 85 -7.86 -1.12 10.73
CA PHE A 85 -6.69 -1.98 10.67
C PHE A 85 -6.28 -2.41 12.09
N PRO A 86 -6.80 -3.51 12.65
CA PRO A 86 -6.60 -3.86 14.06
C PRO A 86 -5.13 -3.97 14.48
N ARG A 87 -4.27 -4.47 13.58
CA ARG A 87 -2.83 -4.61 13.86
C ARG A 87 -2.11 -3.27 13.91
N GLU A 88 -2.56 -2.29 13.14
CA GLU A 88 -2.03 -0.93 13.20
C GLU A 88 -2.57 -0.18 14.42
N LEU A 89 -3.84 -0.38 14.75
CA LEU A 89 -4.47 0.21 15.95
C LEU A 89 -3.83 -0.27 17.25
N ALA A 90 -3.23 -1.46 17.28
CA ALA A 90 -2.53 -2.01 18.44
C ALA A 90 -1.09 -1.49 18.61
N ARG A 91 -0.61 -0.63 17.68
CA ARG A 91 0.76 -0.11 17.70
C ARG A 91 0.88 1.21 18.48
N THR A 92 2.11 1.70 18.60
CA THR A 92 2.44 2.96 19.29
C THR A 92 1.96 4.21 18.55
N LYS A 93 1.67 4.10 17.26
CA LYS A 93 1.17 5.19 16.42
C LYS A 93 -0.07 4.72 15.63
N PRO A 94 -1.18 4.43 16.31
CA PRO A 94 -2.33 3.78 15.68
C PRO A 94 -2.97 4.60 14.57
N TYR A 95 -2.99 5.93 14.68
CA TYR A 95 -3.48 6.83 13.66
C TYR A 95 -2.54 6.86 12.44
N GLY A 96 -1.28 7.17 12.67
CA GLY A 96 -0.28 7.28 11.61
C GLY A 96 -0.06 5.97 10.86
N TYR A 97 0.00 4.83 11.56
CA TYR A 97 0.15 3.53 10.89
C TYR A 97 -1.10 3.11 10.14
N SER A 98 -2.29 3.46 10.61
CA SER A 98 -3.54 3.19 9.85
C SER A 98 -3.58 3.98 8.55
N LEU A 99 -3.23 5.28 8.59
CA LEU A 99 -3.09 6.11 7.38
C LEU A 99 -2.04 5.54 6.42
N PHE A 100 -0.86 5.22 6.94
CA PHE A 100 0.25 4.70 6.14
C PHE A 100 -0.10 3.37 5.45
N ASN A 101 -0.77 2.46 6.17
CA ASN A 101 -1.20 1.20 5.57
C ASN A 101 -2.26 1.40 4.49
N LEU A 102 -3.21 2.32 4.71
CA LEU A 102 -4.23 2.66 3.71
C LEU A 102 -3.61 3.30 2.46
N ASP A 103 -2.65 4.21 2.62
CA ASP A 103 -1.91 4.82 1.50
C ASP A 103 -1.18 3.77 0.66
N ALA A 104 -0.50 2.83 1.32
CA ALA A 104 0.18 1.74 0.64
C ALA A 104 -0.82 0.85 -0.13
N MET A 105 -1.99 0.55 0.46
CA MET A 105 -3.06 -0.18 -0.22
C MET A 105 -3.64 0.61 -1.41
N ALA A 106 -3.84 1.91 -1.27
CA ALA A 106 -4.30 2.78 -2.34
C ALA A 106 -3.29 2.81 -3.52
N THR A 107 -2.00 2.88 -3.21
CA THR A 107 -0.94 2.80 -4.21
C THR A 107 -0.94 1.45 -4.95
N ILE A 108 -1.22 0.34 -4.26
CA ILE A 108 -1.41 -0.97 -4.89
C ILE A 108 -2.60 -0.94 -5.84
N CYS A 109 -3.75 -0.41 -5.40
CA CYS A 109 -4.94 -0.28 -6.25
C CYS A 109 -4.64 0.57 -7.49
N GLN A 110 -3.98 1.72 -7.33
CA GLN A 110 -3.61 2.60 -8.44
C GLN A 110 -2.63 1.93 -9.42
N THR A 111 -1.70 1.13 -8.90
CA THR A 111 -0.67 0.48 -9.72
C THR A 111 -1.21 -0.71 -10.50
N LEU A 112 -2.10 -1.51 -9.89
CA LEU A 112 -2.48 -2.82 -10.41
C LEU A 112 -3.89 -2.87 -11.01
N SER A 113 -4.72 -1.85 -10.83
CA SER A 113 -6.06 -1.84 -11.46
C SER A 113 -5.97 -1.76 -12.99
N SER A 114 -6.89 -2.44 -13.62
CA SER A 114 -7.14 -2.41 -15.08
C SER A 114 -8.65 -2.36 -15.33
N GLU A 115 -9.06 -2.17 -16.59
CA GLU A 115 -10.48 -2.23 -16.98
C GLU A 115 -11.11 -3.60 -16.67
N ALA A 116 -10.33 -4.69 -16.85
CA ALA A 116 -10.80 -6.04 -16.60
C ALA A 116 -10.75 -6.45 -15.12
N ASP A 117 -9.91 -5.80 -14.30
CA ASP A 117 -9.71 -6.15 -12.89
C ASP A 117 -9.38 -4.89 -12.08
N ASN A 118 -10.43 -4.22 -11.61
CA ASN A 118 -10.32 -2.97 -10.87
C ASN A 118 -10.29 -3.23 -9.36
N LEU A 119 -9.14 -3.03 -8.72
CA LEU A 119 -8.96 -3.24 -7.29
C LEU A 119 -9.69 -2.22 -6.42
N TRP A 120 -10.01 -1.03 -6.95
CA TRP A 120 -10.81 -0.03 -6.24
C TRP A 120 -12.25 -0.48 -6.01
N SER A 121 -12.80 -1.27 -6.94
CA SER A 121 -14.13 -1.84 -6.84
C SER A 121 -14.17 -3.28 -6.32
N TYR A 122 -12.99 -3.90 -6.10
CA TYR A 122 -12.91 -5.25 -5.57
C TYR A 122 -13.47 -5.32 -4.15
N THR A 123 -14.30 -6.31 -3.88
CA THR A 123 -14.91 -6.50 -2.56
C THR A 123 -14.88 -7.97 -2.15
N ILE A 124 -14.73 -8.20 -0.85
CA ILE A 124 -14.84 -9.53 -0.23
C ILE A 124 -16.23 -9.58 0.45
N ASP A 125 -17.05 -10.52 0.00
CA ASP A 125 -18.41 -10.76 0.51
C ASP A 125 -19.30 -9.48 0.51
N GLY A 126 -19.03 -8.54 -0.39
CA GLY A 126 -19.72 -7.27 -0.47
C GLY A 126 -19.44 -6.29 0.71
N VAL A 127 -18.54 -6.65 1.61
CA VAL A 127 -18.29 -5.90 2.86
C VAL A 127 -16.92 -5.23 2.86
N LYS A 128 -15.84 -6.03 2.76
CA LYS A 128 -14.46 -5.50 2.82
C LYS A 128 -14.01 -5.01 1.46
N ASN A 129 -13.61 -3.77 1.37
CA ASN A 129 -12.99 -3.14 0.20
C ASN A 129 -12.18 -1.92 0.65
N ILE A 130 -11.37 -1.37 -0.26
CA ILE A 130 -10.51 -0.22 0.05
C ILE A 130 -11.30 1.02 0.50
N ASN A 131 -12.51 1.22 -0.05
CA ASN A 131 -13.35 2.37 0.31
C ASN A 131 -13.80 2.30 1.78
N LYS A 132 -14.00 1.10 2.34
CA LYS A 132 -14.28 0.95 3.78
C LYS A 132 -13.14 1.48 4.66
N GLY A 133 -11.89 1.28 4.23
CA GLY A 133 -10.72 1.86 4.93
C GLY A 133 -10.74 3.39 4.86
N ILE A 134 -11.11 3.95 3.72
CA ILE A 134 -11.26 5.40 3.54
C ILE A 134 -12.41 5.92 4.43
N ASP A 135 -13.58 5.29 4.37
CA ASP A 135 -14.74 5.66 5.18
C ASP A 135 -14.45 5.62 6.69
N PHE A 136 -13.66 4.64 7.13
CA PHE A 136 -13.24 4.52 8.53
C PHE A 136 -12.35 5.69 8.98
N ILE A 137 -11.33 6.04 8.19
CA ILE A 137 -10.34 7.03 8.62
C ILE A 137 -10.76 8.47 8.33
N TYR A 138 -11.55 8.70 7.29
CA TYR A 138 -11.91 10.03 6.79
C TYR A 138 -12.48 10.99 7.86
N PRO A 139 -13.42 10.58 8.75
CA PRO A 139 -13.93 11.45 9.79
C PRO A 139 -12.83 12.01 10.71
N TYR A 140 -11.77 11.23 10.93
CA TYR A 140 -10.63 11.59 11.79
C TYR A 140 -9.57 12.41 11.04
N ILE A 141 -9.53 12.33 9.71
CA ILE A 141 -8.74 13.26 8.88
C ILE A 141 -9.38 14.63 8.91
N VAL A 142 -10.71 14.70 8.82
CA VAL A 142 -11.46 15.96 8.88
C VAL A 142 -11.39 16.59 10.27
N ASN A 143 -11.53 15.80 11.33
CA ASN A 143 -11.41 16.25 12.72
C ASN A 143 -10.70 15.18 13.58
N LYS A 144 -9.41 15.35 13.76
CA LYS A 144 -8.55 14.43 14.48
C LYS A 144 -8.89 14.30 15.98
N ASP A 145 -9.52 15.31 16.56
CA ASP A 145 -9.95 15.26 17.97
C ASP A 145 -11.04 14.21 18.21
N ASN A 146 -11.74 13.77 17.16
CA ASN A 146 -12.71 12.68 17.24
C ASN A 146 -12.06 11.28 17.23
N TRP A 147 -10.73 11.16 17.13
CA TRP A 147 -10.02 9.87 17.11
C TRP A 147 -10.28 9.09 18.40
N PRO A 148 -10.94 7.89 18.33
CA PRO A 148 -11.42 7.20 19.51
C PRO A 148 -10.40 6.23 20.13
N PHE A 149 -9.23 6.10 19.51
CA PHE A 149 -8.16 5.21 19.96
C PHE A 149 -7.04 5.99 20.65
N ALA A 150 -5.99 5.29 21.07
CA ALA A 150 -4.80 5.92 21.61
C ALA A 150 -4.22 6.94 20.62
N ARG A 151 -3.70 8.05 21.13
CA ARG A 151 -2.94 9.00 20.31
C ARG A 151 -1.57 8.41 19.97
N ASP A 152 -1.04 8.82 18.84
CA ASP A 152 0.32 8.48 18.45
C ASP A 152 1.29 9.04 19.49
N VAL A 153 2.25 8.21 19.94
CA VAL A 153 3.22 8.60 20.99
C VAL A 153 4.19 9.70 20.55
N MET A 154 4.27 9.97 19.25
CA MET A 154 5.11 11.04 18.67
C MET A 154 4.36 11.71 17.53
N TYR A 155 4.60 13.00 17.36
CA TYR A 155 4.10 13.81 16.24
C TYR A 155 2.56 13.93 16.16
N TRP A 156 1.84 13.67 17.27
CA TRP A 156 0.38 13.77 17.27
C TRP A 156 -0.12 15.13 16.81
N GLU A 157 0.49 16.21 17.31
CA GLU A 157 0.11 17.58 16.95
C GLU A 157 0.69 18.03 15.59
N GLU A 158 1.72 17.34 15.11
CA GLU A 158 2.48 17.72 13.92
C GLU A 158 2.00 16.99 12.67
N TRP A 159 1.30 15.86 12.82
CA TRP A 159 0.77 15.13 11.69
C TRP A 159 -0.20 16.01 10.90
N PRO A 160 0.01 16.20 9.59
CA PRO A 160 -0.92 16.93 8.76
C PRO A 160 -2.31 16.31 8.84
N VAL A 161 -3.33 17.16 8.78
CA VAL A 161 -4.74 16.76 8.79
C VAL A 161 -5.07 15.86 7.59
N ALA A 162 -4.32 16.03 6.49
CA ALA A 162 -4.44 15.21 5.30
C ALA A 162 -3.07 14.64 4.89
N HIS A 163 -2.99 13.34 4.70
CA HIS A 163 -1.83 12.72 4.05
C HIS A 163 -1.88 13.04 2.55
N PRO A 164 -0.75 13.40 1.90
CA PRO A 164 -0.75 13.83 0.51
C PRO A 164 -1.31 12.80 -0.48
N PHE A 165 -1.35 11.53 -0.13
CA PHE A 165 -1.89 10.47 -0.99
C PHE A 165 -3.39 10.22 -0.87
N LEU A 166 -4.04 10.75 0.17
CA LEU A 166 -5.50 10.67 0.34
C LEU A 166 -6.25 11.88 -0.24
N ILE A 167 -5.54 12.80 -0.88
CA ILE A 167 -6.11 13.96 -1.59
C ILE A 167 -6.30 13.56 -3.07
N PHE A 168 -7.25 12.69 -3.32
CA PHE A 168 -7.72 12.42 -4.69
C PHE A 168 -9.24 12.56 -4.76
#